data_1a4b086027f7d2dcdc5eea96e49cc366
#
_entry.id   1a4b086027f7d2dcdc5eea96e49cc366
#
_cell.length_a   1.000
_cell.length_b   1.000
_cell.length_c   1.000
_cell.angle_alpha   90.00
_cell.angle_beta   90.00
_cell.angle_gamma   90.00
#
_symmetry.space_group_name_H-M   'P 1'
#
loop_
_entity.id
_entity.type
_entity.pdbx_description
1 polymer ?
#
loop_
_entity_poly.entity_id
_entity_poly.type
_entity_poly.pdbx_seq_one_letter_code
_entity_poly.pdbx_strand_id
1 'polypeptide(L)'
;MPYFMLKLNKREEKIMKKILISLFMLAVASIPVSAATWVAADRVSPVGETLLTKNGLPTKTTFKVVNGAADNSDVATTNIIYISSTDLSYAGNDNEVAAVVSNELGHIINGQNSKNQLRSIAKAAINSKLSADNIVTSAVNSEYLASKTSLKDNKDADITGVDLMIQAGYNPLAMVVLVTKMPGSTLEILQGKPANTERAMNIYNYLTYNYPSKVSAGYGCQEYRNFLTYADPIVKERNSNKKKLAKFNKEQEKNKALRAKNIAQYKSTGMSGWDASYQVLKSLATSSEKK
;
A
#
# COMPACT_ATOMS: atom_id res chain seq x y z
N MET A 1 -31.48 34.72 64.09
CA MET A 1 -30.29 35.20 63.30
C MET A 1 -30.84 35.70 61.97
N PRO A 2 -30.74 37.01 61.63
CA PRO A 2 -31.26 37.50 60.36
C PRO A 2 -30.23 37.27 59.24
N TYR A 3 -30.70 36.65 58.15
CA TYR A 3 -29.99 36.54 56.91
C TYR A 3 -29.76 37.92 56.31
N PHE A 4 -28.56 38.40 56.28
CA PHE A 4 -28.12 39.59 55.54
C PHE A 4 -28.05 39.24 54.05
N MET A 5 -29.08 39.50 53.29
CA MET A 5 -29.03 39.46 51.83
C MET A 5 -28.29 40.74 51.37
N LEU A 6 -27.01 40.56 51.02
CA LEU A 6 -26.25 41.60 50.33
C LEU A 6 -26.88 41.81 48.93
N LYS A 7 -27.60 42.93 48.76
CA LYS A 7 -28.02 43.41 47.44
C LYS A 7 -26.81 43.95 46.72
N LEU A 8 -26.30 43.11 45.80
CA LEU A 8 -25.24 43.54 44.87
C LEU A 8 -25.73 44.65 43.95
N ASN A 9 -24.91 45.69 43.75
CA ASN A 9 -25.17 46.77 42.82
C ASN A 9 -25.18 46.22 41.37
N LYS A 10 -26.01 46.71 40.47
CA LYS A 10 -26.13 46.32 39.05
C LYS A 10 -24.78 46.24 38.33
N ARG A 11 -23.79 47.01 38.76
CA ARG A 11 -22.43 46.99 38.21
C ARG A 11 -21.63 45.72 38.66
N GLU A 12 -21.80 45.34 39.92
CA GLU A 12 -21.16 44.13 40.49
C GLU A 12 -21.78 42.86 39.96
N GLU A 13 -23.08 42.85 39.75
CA GLU A 13 -23.79 41.72 39.09
C GLU A 13 -23.33 41.50 37.65
N LYS A 14 -23.08 42.59 36.91
CA LYS A 14 -22.56 42.54 35.53
C LYS A 14 -21.11 42.07 35.46
N ILE A 15 -20.30 42.41 36.47
CA ILE A 15 -18.89 41.95 36.59
C ILE A 15 -18.86 40.45 36.97
N MET A 16 -19.68 40.02 37.95
CA MET A 16 -19.80 38.63 38.35
C MET A 16 -20.27 37.73 37.19
N LYS A 17 -21.27 38.17 36.40
CA LYS A 17 -21.71 37.43 35.20
C LYS A 17 -20.60 37.27 34.16
N LYS A 18 -19.79 38.32 33.94
CA LYS A 18 -18.61 38.23 33.03
C LYS A 18 -17.55 37.31 33.56
N ILE A 19 -17.27 37.31 34.86
CA ILE A 19 -16.30 36.42 35.51
C ILE A 19 -16.80 34.96 35.45
N LEU A 20 -18.09 34.70 35.69
CA LEU A 20 -18.67 33.37 35.60
C LEU A 20 -18.63 32.83 34.17
N ILE A 21 -18.94 33.65 33.17
CA ILE A 21 -18.86 33.26 31.75
C ILE A 21 -17.40 32.99 31.35
N SER A 22 -16.45 33.79 31.84
CA SER A 22 -15.02 33.61 31.61
C SER A 22 -14.50 32.33 32.25
N LEU A 23 -14.90 31.98 33.47
CA LEU A 23 -14.57 30.75 34.16
C LEU A 23 -15.19 29.51 33.47
N PHE A 24 -16.43 29.64 32.97
CA PHE A 24 -17.11 28.58 32.25
C PHE A 24 -16.43 28.29 30.89
N MET A 25 -15.99 29.32 30.18
CA MET A 25 -15.21 29.17 28.94
C MET A 25 -13.82 28.55 29.19
N LEU A 26 -13.18 28.86 30.30
CA LEU A 26 -11.90 28.19 30.66
C LEU A 26 -12.09 26.74 31.06
N ALA A 27 -13.19 26.37 31.69
CA ALA A 27 -13.47 25.02 32.13
C ALA A 27 -13.82 24.11 30.93
N VAL A 28 -14.41 24.64 29.87
CA VAL A 28 -14.69 23.85 28.62
C VAL A 28 -13.44 23.64 27.79
N ALA A 29 -12.43 24.54 27.90
CA ALA A 29 -11.16 24.38 27.18
C ALA A 29 -10.22 23.32 27.77
N SER A 30 -10.53 22.76 28.92
CA SER A 30 -9.68 21.78 29.63
C SER A 30 -10.24 20.36 29.67
N ILE A 31 -11.21 20.00 28.81
CA ILE A 31 -11.51 18.60 28.56
C ILE A 31 -10.30 18.04 27.81
N PRO A 32 -9.51 17.11 28.39
CA PRO A 32 -8.49 16.44 27.62
C PRO A 32 -9.22 15.64 26.52
N VAL A 33 -9.25 16.18 25.31
CA VAL A 33 -9.52 15.34 24.14
C VAL A 33 -8.38 14.35 24.15
N SER A 34 -8.64 13.15 24.65
CA SER A 34 -7.74 12.02 24.44
C SER A 34 -7.67 11.87 22.92
N ALA A 35 -6.61 12.43 22.33
CA ALA A 35 -6.33 12.19 20.93
C ALA A 35 -6.23 10.66 20.79
N ALA A 36 -7.21 10.06 20.13
CA ALA A 36 -7.15 8.64 19.83
C ALA A 36 -5.77 8.38 19.21
N THR A 37 -5.02 7.49 19.82
CA THR A 37 -3.70 7.12 19.30
C THR A 37 -3.89 6.61 17.88
N TRP A 38 -3.17 7.22 16.92
CA TRP A 38 -3.25 6.81 15.53
C TRP A 38 -2.74 5.36 15.41
N VAL A 39 -3.55 4.48 14.80
CA VAL A 39 -3.24 3.05 14.61
C VAL A 39 -3.34 2.73 13.13
N ALA A 40 -2.27 2.22 12.55
CA ALA A 40 -2.20 1.91 11.12
C ALA A 40 -3.29 0.93 10.67
N ALA A 41 -3.60 -0.08 11.48
CA ALA A 41 -4.62 -1.09 11.18
C ALA A 41 -6.03 -0.48 11.00
N ASP A 42 -6.38 0.52 11.81
CA ASP A 42 -7.68 1.19 11.73
C ASP A 42 -7.82 2.06 10.47
N ARG A 43 -6.69 2.39 9.85
CA ARG A 43 -6.64 3.20 8.63
C ARG A 43 -6.76 2.38 7.34
N VAL A 44 -6.61 1.06 7.41
CA VAL A 44 -6.60 0.19 6.22
C VAL A 44 -7.91 0.27 5.44
N SER A 45 -9.06 0.11 6.09
CA SER A 45 -10.35 0.17 5.38
C SER A 45 -10.63 1.53 4.76
N PRO A 46 -10.59 2.67 5.47
CA PRO A 46 -10.89 3.96 4.86
C PRO A 46 -9.88 4.36 3.76
N VAL A 47 -8.61 3.99 3.91
CA VAL A 47 -7.58 4.21 2.88
C VAL A 47 -7.84 3.32 1.67
N GLY A 48 -8.15 2.05 1.88
CA GLY A 48 -8.47 1.10 0.83
C GLY A 48 -9.71 1.52 0.02
N GLU A 49 -10.79 1.91 0.68
CA GLU A 49 -11.99 2.44 0.04
C GLU A 49 -11.71 3.70 -0.79
N THR A 50 -10.85 4.59 -0.28
CA THR A 50 -10.40 5.78 -1.02
C THR A 50 -9.62 5.40 -2.27
N LEU A 51 -8.70 4.44 -2.16
CA LEU A 51 -7.93 3.93 -3.30
C LEU A 51 -8.84 3.31 -4.36
N LEU A 52 -9.82 2.47 -3.96
CA LEU A 52 -10.78 1.89 -4.90
C LEU A 52 -11.63 2.95 -5.59
N THR A 53 -12.28 3.81 -4.80
CA THR A 53 -13.23 4.80 -5.30
C THR A 53 -12.56 5.83 -6.22
N LYS A 54 -11.44 6.42 -5.81
CA LYS A 54 -10.73 7.45 -6.58
C LYS A 54 -10.12 6.91 -7.87
N ASN A 55 -9.82 5.62 -7.89
CA ASN A 55 -9.32 4.96 -9.09
C ASN A 55 -10.43 4.35 -9.96
N GLY A 56 -11.68 4.37 -9.54
CA GLY A 56 -12.80 3.71 -10.23
C GLY A 56 -12.60 2.19 -10.34
N LEU A 57 -12.02 1.60 -9.30
CA LEU A 57 -11.84 0.14 -9.18
C LEU A 57 -13.11 -0.50 -8.58
N PRO A 58 -13.30 -1.83 -8.73
CA PRO A 58 -14.45 -2.53 -8.13
C PRO A 58 -14.53 -2.32 -6.61
N THR A 59 -15.63 -1.75 -6.12
CA THR A 59 -15.81 -1.34 -4.71
C THR A 59 -16.36 -2.43 -3.80
N LYS A 60 -16.69 -3.61 -4.33
CA LYS A 60 -17.12 -4.76 -3.51
C LYS A 60 -15.98 -5.43 -2.74
N THR A 61 -14.75 -4.99 -2.97
CA THR A 61 -13.54 -5.47 -2.29
C THR A 61 -13.51 -4.94 -0.86
N THR A 62 -13.21 -5.82 0.10
CA THR A 62 -13.00 -5.48 1.51
C THR A 62 -11.55 -5.72 1.90
N PHE A 63 -11.09 -5.03 2.95
CA PHE A 63 -9.72 -5.15 3.43
C PHE A 63 -9.74 -5.72 4.85
N LYS A 64 -8.86 -6.69 5.13
CA LYS A 64 -8.69 -7.27 6.47
C LYS A 64 -7.23 -7.31 6.86
N VAL A 65 -6.93 -6.87 8.08
CA VAL A 65 -5.59 -6.99 8.65
C VAL A 65 -5.40 -8.39 9.23
N VAL A 66 -4.28 -9.02 8.90
CA VAL A 66 -3.89 -10.35 9.40
C VAL A 66 -2.52 -10.30 10.05
N ASN A 67 -2.31 -11.18 11.03
CA ASN A 67 -1.00 -11.32 11.66
C ASN A 67 -0.04 -12.09 10.75
N GLY A 68 1.18 -11.55 10.61
CA GLY A 68 2.19 -12.15 9.73
C GLY A 68 2.02 -11.77 8.26
N ALA A 69 2.48 -12.64 7.36
CA ALA A 69 2.40 -12.41 5.93
C ALA A 69 0.95 -12.52 5.42
N ALA A 70 0.55 -11.61 4.55
CA ALA A 70 -0.74 -11.67 3.88
C ALA A 70 -0.72 -12.71 2.75
N ASP A 71 -1.77 -13.53 2.68
CA ASP A 71 -2.01 -14.42 1.54
C ASP A 71 -3.28 -13.97 0.82
N ASN A 72 -3.11 -13.45 -0.38
CA ASN A 72 -4.18 -12.96 -1.25
C ASN A 72 -4.50 -13.94 -2.40
N SER A 73 -4.19 -15.21 -2.22
CA SER A 73 -4.43 -16.25 -3.25
C SER A 73 -5.92 -16.47 -3.54
N ASP A 74 -6.80 -16.28 -2.56
CA ASP A 74 -8.24 -16.48 -2.64
C ASP A 74 -9.04 -15.20 -3.00
N VAL A 75 -8.38 -14.06 -3.18
CA VAL A 75 -9.03 -12.76 -3.44
C VAL A 75 -10.01 -12.79 -4.62
N ALA A 76 -9.75 -13.64 -5.60
CA ALA A 76 -10.60 -13.81 -6.77
C ALA A 76 -12.01 -14.35 -6.44
N THR A 77 -12.14 -15.14 -5.40
CA THR A 77 -13.39 -15.76 -4.95
C THR A 77 -14.04 -15.02 -3.80
N THR A 78 -13.23 -14.49 -2.88
CA THR A 78 -13.69 -13.85 -1.65
C THR A 78 -13.93 -12.35 -1.77
N ASN A 79 -13.27 -11.68 -2.72
CA ASN A 79 -13.15 -10.22 -2.79
C ASN A 79 -12.58 -9.61 -1.49
N ILE A 80 -11.82 -10.37 -0.70
CA ILE A 80 -11.14 -9.91 0.51
C ILE A 80 -9.67 -9.75 0.18
N ILE A 81 -9.12 -8.59 0.51
CA ILE A 81 -7.69 -8.32 0.43
C ILE A 81 -7.15 -8.32 1.86
N TYR A 82 -6.22 -9.22 2.12
CA TYR A 82 -5.53 -9.31 3.39
C TYR A 82 -4.31 -8.39 3.38
N ILE A 83 -4.12 -7.65 4.47
CA ILE A 83 -3.01 -6.72 4.69
C ILE A 83 -2.21 -7.20 5.89
N SER A 84 -0.90 -7.37 5.70
CA SER A 84 0.02 -7.81 6.74
C SER A 84 0.14 -6.77 7.87
N SER A 85 -0.11 -7.16 9.11
CA SER A 85 0.16 -6.32 10.28
C SER A 85 1.65 -6.01 10.42
N THR A 86 2.52 -6.90 9.95
CA THR A 86 3.98 -6.68 9.93
C THR A 86 4.33 -5.53 8.99
N ASP A 87 3.76 -5.49 7.77
CA ASP A 87 4.04 -4.42 6.82
C ASP A 87 3.44 -3.09 7.31
N LEU A 88 2.25 -3.12 7.92
CA LEU A 88 1.63 -1.96 8.55
C LEU A 88 2.45 -1.40 9.72
N SER A 89 3.25 -2.20 10.40
CA SER A 89 4.09 -1.73 11.51
C SER A 89 5.15 -0.70 11.09
N TYR A 90 5.49 -0.63 9.81
CA TYR A 90 6.40 0.37 9.24
C TYR A 90 5.69 1.67 8.83
N ALA A 91 4.36 1.69 8.80
CA ALA A 91 3.58 2.85 8.42
C ALA A 91 3.36 3.79 9.61
N GLY A 92 3.68 5.07 9.46
CA GLY A 92 3.53 6.11 10.49
C GLY A 92 2.45 7.15 10.17
N ASN A 93 1.77 7.04 9.02
CA ASN A 93 0.72 7.95 8.57
C ASN A 93 -0.11 7.35 7.44
N ASP A 94 -1.21 8.02 7.06
CA ASP A 94 -2.14 7.53 6.03
C ASP A 94 -1.50 7.39 4.64
N ASN A 95 -0.50 8.19 4.27
CA ASN A 95 0.20 8.01 3.00
C ASN A 95 1.01 6.71 2.98
N GLU A 96 1.61 6.33 4.11
CA GLU A 96 2.36 5.08 4.24
C GLU A 96 1.43 3.87 4.34
N VAL A 97 0.26 4.00 4.99
CA VAL A 97 -0.80 2.96 4.92
C VAL A 97 -1.29 2.81 3.47
N ALA A 98 -1.48 3.92 2.75
CA ALA A 98 -1.84 3.86 1.33
C ALA A 98 -0.76 3.17 0.49
N ALA A 99 0.52 3.32 0.83
CA ALA A 99 1.59 2.60 0.17
C ALA A 99 1.49 1.08 0.41
N VAL A 100 1.23 0.62 1.64
CA VAL A 100 1.02 -0.82 1.94
C VAL A 100 -0.17 -1.35 1.15
N VAL A 101 -1.33 -0.71 1.28
CA VAL A 101 -2.58 -1.18 0.63
C VAL A 101 -2.48 -1.13 -0.89
N SER A 102 -1.87 -0.09 -1.45
CA SER A 102 -1.73 0.04 -2.90
C SER A 102 -0.70 -0.93 -3.49
N ASN A 103 0.30 -1.36 -2.72
CA ASN A 103 1.21 -2.42 -3.13
C ASN A 103 0.46 -3.75 -3.30
N GLU A 104 -0.38 -4.15 -2.33
CA GLU A 104 -1.21 -5.34 -2.45
C GLU A 104 -2.19 -5.26 -3.64
N LEU A 105 -2.86 -4.11 -3.81
CA LEU A 105 -3.67 -3.86 -5.01
C LEU A 105 -2.84 -3.97 -6.30
N GLY A 106 -1.61 -3.50 -6.27
CA GLY A 106 -0.67 -3.61 -7.39
C GLY A 106 -0.37 -5.06 -7.77
N HIS A 107 -0.14 -5.93 -6.79
CA HIS A 107 0.04 -7.37 -7.02
C HIS A 107 -1.19 -7.99 -7.68
N ILE A 108 -2.38 -7.65 -7.21
CA ILE A 108 -3.65 -8.15 -7.73
C ILE A 108 -3.88 -7.65 -9.18
N ILE A 109 -3.77 -6.34 -9.40
CA ILE A 109 -3.97 -5.69 -10.70
C ILE A 109 -2.98 -6.21 -11.75
N ASN A 110 -1.76 -6.52 -11.37
CA ASN A 110 -0.75 -7.12 -12.24
C ASN A 110 -0.93 -8.63 -12.41
N GLY A 111 -1.82 -9.27 -11.63
CA GLY A 111 -2.14 -10.69 -11.62
C GLY A 111 -1.01 -11.60 -11.25
N GLN A 112 -0.22 -11.13 -10.38
CA GLN A 112 0.95 -11.87 -9.96
C GLN A 112 0.56 -13.09 -9.13
N ASN A 113 -0.47 -12.97 -8.30
CA ASN A 113 -0.98 -14.08 -7.48
C ASN A 113 -1.45 -15.25 -8.36
N SER A 114 -2.30 -14.99 -9.36
CA SER A 114 -2.79 -16.01 -10.29
C SER A 114 -1.66 -16.66 -11.10
N LYS A 115 -0.69 -15.87 -11.58
CA LYS A 115 0.48 -16.38 -12.31
C LYS A 115 1.38 -17.26 -11.45
N ASN A 116 1.58 -16.89 -10.19
CA ASN A 116 2.40 -17.65 -9.26
C ASN A 116 1.74 -18.97 -8.90
N GLN A 117 0.43 -19.00 -8.70
CA GLN A 117 -0.33 -20.24 -8.51
C GLN A 117 -0.20 -21.18 -9.71
N LEU A 118 -0.37 -20.70 -10.95
CA LEU A 118 -0.19 -21.52 -12.14
C LEU A 118 1.23 -22.06 -12.27
N ARG A 119 2.24 -21.26 -11.97
CA ARG A 119 3.64 -21.72 -11.97
C ARG A 119 3.87 -22.82 -10.93
N SER A 120 3.26 -22.71 -9.75
CA SER A 120 3.36 -23.74 -8.70
C SER A 120 2.68 -25.03 -9.12
N ILE A 121 1.48 -24.95 -9.70
CA ILE A 121 0.76 -26.10 -10.26
C ILE A 121 1.58 -26.77 -11.38
N ALA A 122 2.10 -25.98 -12.32
CA ALA A 122 2.92 -26.51 -13.42
C ALA A 122 4.20 -27.20 -12.91
N LYS A 123 4.89 -26.60 -11.92
CA LYS A 123 6.07 -27.22 -11.30
C LYS A 123 5.73 -28.52 -10.57
N ALA A 124 4.63 -28.55 -9.82
CA ALA A 124 4.17 -29.76 -9.14
C ALA A 124 3.84 -30.87 -10.15
N ALA A 125 3.19 -30.54 -11.27
CA ALA A 125 2.86 -31.47 -12.34
C ALA A 125 4.11 -32.06 -13.02
N ILE A 126 5.15 -31.24 -13.19
CA ILE A 126 6.42 -31.70 -13.80
C ILE A 126 7.20 -32.60 -12.83
N ASN A 127 7.21 -32.26 -11.54
CA ASN A 127 8.01 -32.96 -10.52
C ASN A 127 7.32 -34.18 -9.92
N SER A 128 6.01 -34.30 -10.06
CA SER A 128 5.21 -35.41 -9.55
C SER A 128 4.64 -36.20 -10.73
N LYS A 129 4.91 -37.49 -10.82
CA LYS A 129 4.15 -38.40 -11.68
C LYS A 129 2.73 -38.64 -11.11
N LEU A 130 2.14 -37.65 -10.44
CA LEU A 130 0.86 -37.73 -9.74
C LEU A 130 -0.30 -37.38 -10.68
N SER A 131 -1.47 -37.94 -10.39
CA SER A 131 -2.71 -37.61 -11.10
C SER A 131 -3.08 -36.11 -10.92
N ALA A 132 -3.82 -35.57 -11.88
CA ALA A 132 -4.23 -34.17 -11.88
C ALA A 132 -4.92 -33.73 -10.58
N ASP A 133 -5.73 -34.58 -9.97
CA ASP A 133 -6.46 -34.32 -8.73
C ASP A 133 -5.53 -34.10 -7.51
N ASN A 134 -4.44 -34.88 -7.41
CA ASN A 134 -3.46 -34.73 -6.33
C ASN A 134 -2.60 -33.48 -6.50
N ILE A 135 -2.38 -33.03 -7.74
CA ILE A 135 -1.62 -31.83 -8.06
C ILE A 135 -2.40 -30.58 -7.61
N VAL A 136 -3.68 -30.54 -7.92
CA VAL A 136 -4.57 -29.41 -7.54
C VAL A 136 -4.69 -29.28 -6.02
N THR A 137 -4.94 -30.42 -5.33
CA THR A 137 -5.06 -30.43 -3.87
C THR A 137 -3.75 -30.06 -3.18
N SER A 138 -2.59 -30.50 -3.70
CA SER A 138 -1.28 -30.14 -3.17
C SER A 138 -0.94 -28.66 -3.41
N ALA A 139 -1.35 -28.10 -4.55
CA ALA A 139 -1.10 -26.70 -4.89
C ALA A 139 -1.99 -25.74 -4.09
N VAL A 140 -3.23 -26.15 -3.80
CA VAL A 140 -4.20 -25.33 -3.04
C VAL A 140 -3.94 -25.41 -1.53
N ASN A 141 -3.47 -26.55 -1.00
CA ASN A 141 -3.27 -26.77 0.43
C ASN A 141 -1.82 -26.55 0.90
N SER A 142 -0.88 -26.23 0.01
CA SER A 142 0.49 -26.10 0.45
C SER A 142 0.76 -24.66 0.93
N GLU A 143 1.30 -24.55 2.16
CA GLU A 143 2.06 -23.39 2.66
C GLU A 143 3.15 -22.91 1.67
N TYR A 144 3.33 -23.61 0.58
CA TYR A 144 4.21 -23.27 -0.55
C TYR A 144 3.73 -22.05 -1.33
N LEU A 145 2.51 -21.59 -1.13
CA LEU A 145 1.96 -20.41 -1.78
C LEU A 145 2.35 -19.10 -1.08
N ALA A 146 2.95 -19.17 0.10
CA ALA A 146 3.78 -18.10 0.65
C ALA A 146 5.05 -17.92 -0.20
N SER A 147 4.89 -18.03 -1.53
CA SER A 147 5.99 -17.86 -2.47
C SER A 147 6.42 -16.42 -2.39
N LYS A 148 7.64 -16.23 -1.87
CA LYS A 148 8.41 -14.99 -1.98
C LYS A 148 8.12 -14.38 -3.34
N THR A 149 7.25 -13.38 -3.36
CA THR A 149 6.97 -12.59 -4.56
C THR A 149 8.31 -12.19 -5.11
N SER A 150 8.61 -12.46 -6.36
CA SER A 150 9.96 -12.19 -6.89
C SER A 150 10.24 -10.69 -6.78
N LEU A 151 11.48 -10.30 -6.60
CA LEU A 151 11.86 -8.88 -6.56
C LEU A 151 11.28 -8.10 -7.74
N LYS A 152 11.19 -8.73 -8.91
CA LYS A 152 10.55 -8.15 -10.09
C LYS A 152 9.07 -7.90 -9.87
N ASP A 153 8.34 -8.84 -9.28
CA ASP A 153 6.90 -8.71 -9.03
C ASP A 153 6.64 -7.61 -8.00
N ASN A 154 7.45 -7.52 -6.95
CA ASN A 154 7.40 -6.41 -6.00
C ASN A 154 7.62 -5.05 -6.68
N LYS A 155 8.67 -4.92 -7.52
CA LYS A 155 8.95 -3.68 -8.26
C LYS A 155 7.82 -3.28 -9.19
N ASP A 156 7.16 -4.24 -9.82
CA ASP A 156 6.00 -4.02 -10.69
C ASP A 156 4.77 -3.61 -9.88
N ALA A 157 4.52 -4.24 -8.73
CA ALA A 157 3.41 -3.90 -7.83
C ALA A 157 3.60 -2.50 -7.21
N ASP A 158 4.80 -2.17 -6.77
CA ASP A 158 5.14 -0.86 -6.21
C ASP A 158 4.76 0.28 -7.16
N ILE A 159 5.18 0.21 -8.44
CA ILE A 159 4.89 1.29 -9.39
C ILE A 159 3.42 1.30 -9.86
N THR A 160 2.72 0.16 -9.83
CA THR A 160 1.26 0.14 -10.02
C THR A 160 0.58 0.80 -8.84
N GLY A 161 0.99 0.47 -7.61
CA GLY A 161 0.51 1.09 -6.38
C GLY A 161 0.73 2.60 -6.35
N VAL A 162 1.89 3.07 -6.82
CA VAL A 162 2.20 4.50 -6.95
C VAL A 162 1.20 5.24 -7.86
N ASP A 163 0.83 4.67 -9.00
CA ASP A 163 -0.19 5.26 -9.88
C ASP A 163 -1.56 5.36 -9.17
N LEU A 164 -1.94 4.33 -8.40
CA LEU A 164 -3.16 4.34 -7.59
C LEU A 164 -3.13 5.41 -6.50
N MET A 165 -2.01 5.54 -5.79
CA MET A 165 -1.81 6.56 -4.75
C MET A 165 -1.96 7.97 -5.31
N ILE A 166 -1.33 8.26 -6.44
CA ILE A 166 -1.39 9.58 -7.09
C ILE A 166 -2.83 9.95 -7.46
N GLN A 167 -3.56 9.03 -8.06
CA GLN A 167 -4.96 9.23 -8.45
C GLN A 167 -5.87 9.42 -7.22
N ALA A 168 -5.55 8.76 -6.11
CA ALA A 168 -6.29 8.90 -4.86
C ALA A 168 -5.91 10.13 -4.03
N GLY A 169 -4.87 10.88 -4.44
CA GLY A 169 -4.42 12.10 -3.76
C GLY A 169 -3.39 11.89 -2.66
N TYR A 170 -2.88 10.66 -2.49
CA TYR A 170 -1.81 10.37 -1.54
C TYR A 170 -0.43 10.77 -2.09
N ASN A 171 0.51 11.06 -1.17
CA ASN A 171 1.88 11.34 -1.56
C ASN A 171 2.60 10.03 -1.97
N PRO A 172 2.96 9.85 -3.26
CA PRO A 172 3.55 8.60 -3.75
C PRO A 172 4.98 8.35 -3.23
N LEU A 173 5.67 9.37 -2.71
CA LEU A 173 6.98 9.21 -2.09
C LEU A 173 6.91 8.39 -0.80
N ALA A 174 5.72 8.26 -0.19
CA ALA A 174 5.50 7.37 0.94
C ALA A 174 5.83 5.90 0.60
N MET A 175 5.64 5.48 -0.66
CA MET A 175 6.06 4.13 -1.10
C MET A 175 7.58 3.95 -1.02
N VAL A 176 8.36 4.96 -1.42
CA VAL A 176 9.82 4.94 -1.27
C VAL A 176 10.20 4.81 0.20
N VAL A 177 9.60 5.65 1.05
CA VAL A 177 9.87 5.69 2.51
C VAL A 177 9.51 4.36 3.15
N LEU A 178 8.31 3.83 2.89
CA LEU A 178 7.86 2.56 3.43
C LEU A 178 8.84 1.43 3.09
N VAL A 179 9.20 1.31 1.81
CA VAL A 179 10.10 0.26 1.35
C VAL A 179 11.49 0.36 2.01
N THR A 180 11.99 1.57 2.26
CA THR A 180 13.29 1.76 2.96
C THR A 180 13.23 1.48 4.46
N LYS A 181 12.04 1.51 5.09
CA LYS A 181 11.84 1.12 6.49
C LYS A 181 11.76 -0.39 6.67
N MET A 182 11.34 -1.13 5.64
CA MET A 182 11.21 -2.58 5.69
C MET A 182 12.59 -3.27 5.72
N PRO A 183 12.71 -4.46 6.33
CA PRO A 183 13.95 -5.21 6.34
C PRO A 183 14.39 -5.57 4.91
N GLY A 184 15.67 -5.33 4.62
CA GLY A 184 16.28 -5.68 3.34
C GLY A 184 16.62 -7.16 3.21
N SER A 185 17.01 -7.56 2.00
CA SER A 185 17.53 -8.89 1.76
C SER A 185 18.93 -9.06 2.39
N THR A 186 19.25 -10.30 2.77
CA THR A 186 20.59 -10.65 3.29
C THR A 186 21.70 -10.23 2.31
N LEU A 187 21.44 -10.32 1.00
CA LEU A 187 22.41 -9.94 -0.01
C LEU A 187 22.69 -8.43 -0.04
N GLU A 188 21.66 -7.58 0.13
CA GLU A 188 21.83 -6.12 0.22
C GLU A 188 22.66 -5.76 1.44
N ILE A 189 22.40 -6.40 2.59
CA ILE A 189 23.15 -6.22 3.83
C ILE A 189 24.63 -6.59 3.62
N LEU A 190 24.91 -7.74 3.02
CA LEU A 190 26.27 -8.20 2.73
C LEU A 190 27.01 -7.28 1.75
N GLN A 191 26.29 -6.61 0.84
CA GLN A 191 26.85 -5.65 -0.11
C GLN A 191 26.97 -4.23 0.47
N GLY A 192 26.62 -4.03 1.74
CA GLY A 192 26.63 -2.71 2.38
C GLY A 192 25.63 -1.72 1.76
N LYS A 193 24.59 -2.22 1.08
CA LYS A 193 23.53 -1.39 0.49
C LYS A 193 22.43 -1.12 1.52
N PRO A 194 21.77 0.05 1.44
CA PRO A 194 20.56 0.28 2.20
C PRO A 194 19.48 -0.77 1.88
N ALA A 195 18.63 -1.08 2.87
CA ALA A 195 17.57 -2.06 2.71
C ALA A 195 16.64 -1.72 1.53
N ASN A 196 16.26 -2.73 0.76
CA ASN A 196 15.35 -2.63 -0.38
C ASN A 196 15.70 -1.55 -1.41
N THR A 197 16.99 -1.24 -1.55
CA THR A 197 17.50 -0.18 -2.45
C THR A 197 17.00 -0.34 -3.88
N GLU A 198 16.94 -1.55 -4.41
CA GLU A 198 16.47 -1.78 -5.78
C GLU A 198 14.98 -1.46 -5.96
N ARG A 199 14.15 -1.77 -4.96
CA ARG A 199 12.72 -1.40 -4.97
C ARG A 199 12.58 0.13 -4.88
N ALA A 200 13.23 0.74 -3.90
CA ALA A 200 13.18 2.19 -3.67
C ALA A 200 13.64 2.98 -4.92
N MET A 201 14.75 2.58 -5.53
CA MET A 201 15.24 3.19 -6.78
C MET A 201 14.30 2.97 -7.96
N ASN A 202 13.65 1.81 -8.08
CA ASN A 202 12.66 1.56 -9.12
C ASN A 202 11.46 2.52 -9.01
N ILE A 203 10.93 2.67 -7.78
CA ILE A 203 9.83 3.61 -7.49
C ILE A 203 10.27 5.05 -7.80
N TYR A 204 11.41 5.47 -7.28
CA TYR A 204 11.92 6.82 -7.45
C TYR A 204 12.20 7.16 -8.91
N ASN A 205 12.78 6.23 -9.67
CA ASN A 205 12.99 6.36 -11.10
C ASN A 205 11.68 6.53 -11.88
N TYR A 206 10.66 5.74 -11.53
CA TYR A 206 9.34 5.84 -12.12
C TYR A 206 8.69 7.20 -11.84
N LEU A 207 8.79 7.67 -10.59
CA LEU A 207 8.27 8.96 -10.16
C LEU A 207 9.02 10.14 -10.81
N THR A 208 10.34 10.12 -10.84
CA THR A 208 11.15 11.20 -11.43
C THR A 208 10.86 11.40 -12.91
N TYR A 209 10.53 10.34 -13.63
CA TYR A 209 10.19 10.42 -15.06
C TYR A 209 8.73 10.80 -15.29
N ASN A 210 7.79 10.08 -14.66
CA ASN A 210 6.37 10.22 -14.98
C ASN A 210 5.65 11.31 -14.16
N TYR A 211 6.18 11.67 -12.99
CA TYR A 211 5.56 12.58 -12.02
C TYR A 211 6.56 13.51 -11.34
N PRO A 212 7.36 14.28 -12.11
CA PRO A 212 8.45 15.10 -11.54
C PRO A 212 7.95 16.12 -10.51
N SER A 213 6.74 16.67 -10.69
CA SER A 213 6.14 17.60 -9.72
C SER A 213 5.84 16.96 -8.36
N LYS A 214 5.54 15.65 -8.32
CA LYS A 214 5.34 14.93 -7.06
C LYS A 214 6.65 14.69 -6.33
N VAL A 215 7.74 14.47 -7.08
CA VAL A 215 9.08 14.31 -6.50
C VAL A 215 9.60 15.64 -5.95
N SER A 216 9.41 16.75 -6.66
CA SER A 216 9.84 18.08 -6.19
C SER A 216 9.10 18.55 -4.95
N ALA A 217 7.89 18.04 -4.68
CA ALA A 217 7.17 18.32 -3.44
C ALA A 217 7.84 17.70 -2.20
N GLY A 218 8.64 16.64 -2.38
CA GLY A 218 9.40 15.99 -1.33
C GLY A 218 8.55 15.18 -0.32
N TYR A 219 9.24 14.61 0.68
CA TYR A 219 8.65 13.92 1.80
C TYR A 219 9.40 14.25 3.10
N GLY A 220 8.70 14.72 4.11
CA GLY A 220 9.28 15.38 5.30
C GLY A 220 9.78 14.40 6.38
N CYS A 221 10.59 13.38 6.04
CA CYS A 221 11.15 12.46 7.03
C CYS A 221 12.65 12.20 6.82
N GLN A 222 13.30 11.60 7.82
CA GLN A 222 14.74 11.30 7.77
C GLN A 222 15.06 10.19 6.78
N GLU A 223 14.20 9.16 6.70
CA GLU A 223 14.37 8.02 5.80
C GLU A 223 14.42 8.48 4.33
N TYR A 224 13.57 9.42 3.96
CA TYR A 224 13.59 9.98 2.60
C TYR A 224 14.87 10.78 2.33
N ARG A 225 15.33 11.58 3.29
CA ARG A 225 16.62 12.30 3.15
C ARG A 225 17.78 11.33 3.02
N ASN A 226 17.83 10.27 3.83
CA ASN A 226 18.84 9.23 3.75
C ASN A 226 18.82 8.53 2.40
N PHE A 227 17.63 8.20 1.89
CA PHE A 227 17.47 7.62 0.56
C PHE A 227 18.04 8.55 -0.55
N LEU A 228 17.79 9.86 -0.49
CA LEU A 228 18.28 10.80 -1.48
C LEU A 228 19.81 10.87 -1.54
N THR A 229 20.51 10.73 -0.41
CA THR A 229 21.98 10.69 -0.40
C THR A 229 22.54 9.54 -1.24
N TYR A 230 21.80 8.44 -1.32
CA TYR A 230 22.12 7.29 -2.16
C TYR A 230 21.63 7.50 -3.62
N ALA A 231 20.43 8.00 -3.81
CA ALA A 231 19.76 8.09 -5.10
C ALA A 231 20.34 9.19 -6.02
N ASP A 232 20.64 10.37 -5.46
CA ASP A 232 21.03 11.55 -6.22
C ASP A 232 22.30 11.36 -7.07
N PRO A 233 23.39 10.75 -6.58
CA PRO A 233 24.56 10.46 -7.40
C PRO A 233 24.23 9.57 -8.60
N ILE A 234 23.40 8.55 -8.41
CA ILE A 234 22.99 7.60 -9.46
C ILE A 234 22.16 8.29 -10.54
N VAL A 235 21.21 9.13 -10.11
CA VAL A 235 20.37 9.92 -11.02
C VAL A 235 21.23 10.93 -11.81
N LYS A 236 22.16 11.60 -11.15
CA LYS A 236 23.09 12.55 -11.79
C LYS A 236 23.97 11.87 -12.83
N GLU A 237 24.57 10.71 -12.50
CA GLU A 237 25.36 9.92 -13.43
C GLU A 237 24.55 9.48 -14.65
N ARG A 238 23.33 8.93 -14.41
CA ARG A 238 22.45 8.54 -15.50
C ARG A 238 22.14 9.71 -16.43
N ASN A 239 21.78 10.86 -15.87
CA ASN A 239 21.37 12.04 -16.64
C ASN A 239 22.52 12.68 -17.42
N SER A 240 23.76 12.54 -16.98
CA SER A 240 24.95 13.03 -17.70
C SER A 240 25.31 12.17 -18.94
N ASN A 241 24.80 10.94 -19.02
CA ASN A 241 25.09 10.00 -20.09
C ASN A 241 23.88 9.85 -21.05
N LYS A 242 23.96 10.42 -22.25
CA LYS A 242 22.87 10.41 -23.24
C LYS A 242 22.33 9.00 -23.55
N LYS A 243 23.21 7.99 -23.66
CA LYS A 243 22.81 6.61 -23.97
C LYS A 243 22.05 5.96 -22.78
N LYS A 244 22.55 6.16 -21.54
CA LYS A 244 21.89 5.67 -20.33
C LYS A 244 20.53 6.35 -20.16
N LEU A 245 20.44 7.67 -20.38
CA LEU A 245 19.21 8.44 -20.29
C LEU A 245 18.16 7.99 -21.32
N ALA A 246 18.56 7.79 -22.58
CA ALA A 246 17.63 7.31 -23.61
C ALA A 246 17.07 5.92 -23.31
N LYS A 247 17.92 4.99 -22.84
CA LYS A 247 17.47 3.66 -22.39
C LYS A 247 16.50 3.77 -21.22
N PHE A 248 16.83 4.57 -20.24
CA PHE A 248 15.98 4.83 -19.07
C PHE A 248 14.60 5.37 -19.48
N ASN A 249 14.55 6.41 -20.33
CA ASN A 249 13.28 7.00 -20.77
C ASN A 249 12.39 5.97 -21.45
N LYS A 250 12.94 5.18 -22.39
CA LYS A 250 12.20 4.10 -23.07
C LYS A 250 11.65 3.05 -22.10
N GLU A 251 12.41 2.72 -21.06
CA GLU A 251 11.97 1.79 -20.03
C GLU A 251 10.80 2.37 -19.21
N GLN A 252 10.89 3.65 -18.80
CA GLN A 252 9.82 4.29 -18.04
C GLN A 252 8.53 4.46 -18.85
N GLU A 253 8.62 4.81 -20.13
CA GLU A 253 7.46 4.86 -21.04
C GLU A 253 6.78 3.48 -21.13
N LYS A 254 7.56 2.42 -21.33
CA LYS A 254 7.04 1.05 -21.38
C LYS A 254 6.36 0.66 -20.04
N ASN A 255 6.98 0.99 -18.92
CA ASN A 255 6.42 0.73 -17.61
C ASN A 255 5.09 1.46 -17.43
N LYS A 256 5.02 2.73 -17.78
CA LYS A 256 3.78 3.54 -17.69
C LYS A 256 2.66 2.96 -18.54
N ALA A 257 2.95 2.62 -19.79
CA ALA A 257 1.97 2.03 -20.69
C ALA A 257 1.42 0.68 -20.16
N LEU A 258 2.31 -0.16 -19.64
CA LEU A 258 1.91 -1.45 -19.07
C LEU A 258 1.03 -1.30 -17.82
N ARG A 259 1.39 -0.36 -16.91
CA ARG A 259 0.57 -0.09 -15.71
C ARG A 259 -0.81 0.45 -16.09
N ALA A 260 -0.88 1.42 -16.98
CA ALA A 260 -2.15 1.96 -17.47
C ALA A 260 -3.03 0.87 -18.09
N LYS A 261 -2.46 -0.04 -18.89
CA LYS A 261 -3.17 -1.19 -19.44
C LYS A 261 -3.74 -2.11 -18.35
N ASN A 262 -2.93 -2.50 -17.38
CA ASN A 262 -3.34 -3.41 -16.31
C ASN A 262 -4.46 -2.79 -15.45
N ILE A 263 -4.32 -1.52 -15.08
CA ILE A 263 -5.33 -0.79 -14.31
C ILE A 263 -6.64 -0.68 -15.11
N ALA A 264 -6.58 -0.33 -16.39
CA ALA A 264 -7.76 -0.24 -17.24
C ALA A 264 -8.49 -1.59 -17.39
N GLN A 265 -7.74 -2.66 -17.54
CA GLN A 265 -8.27 -4.02 -17.59
C GLN A 265 -8.98 -4.39 -16.28
N TYR A 266 -8.34 -4.14 -15.16
CA TYR A 266 -8.93 -4.43 -13.84
C TYR A 266 -10.20 -3.60 -13.57
N LYS A 267 -10.22 -2.32 -13.98
CA LYS A 267 -11.41 -1.48 -13.90
C LYS A 267 -12.61 -2.06 -14.62
N SER A 268 -12.40 -2.59 -15.82
CA SER A 268 -13.49 -3.07 -16.67
C SER A 268 -14.00 -4.45 -16.30
N THR A 269 -13.13 -5.33 -15.81
CA THR A 269 -13.44 -6.75 -15.67
C THR A 269 -13.24 -7.29 -14.25
N GLY A 270 -12.61 -6.51 -13.38
CA GLY A 270 -12.19 -7.00 -12.06
C GLY A 270 -11.31 -8.25 -12.19
N MET A 271 -11.41 -9.14 -11.23
CA MET A 271 -10.66 -10.40 -11.25
C MET A 271 -11.14 -11.37 -12.33
N SER A 272 -12.43 -11.33 -12.71
CA SER A 272 -13.05 -12.32 -13.61
C SER A 272 -12.53 -12.26 -15.05
N GLY A 273 -12.06 -11.10 -15.51
CA GLY A 273 -11.53 -10.93 -16.86
C GLY A 273 -10.01 -10.88 -16.92
N TRP A 274 -9.37 -11.21 -15.82
CA TRP A 274 -8.01 -10.76 -15.62
C TRP A 274 -6.99 -11.44 -16.54
N ASP A 275 -7.07 -12.71 -16.75
CA ASP A 275 -6.35 -13.45 -17.79
C ASP A 275 -6.79 -14.93 -17.85
N ALA A 276 -6.18 -15.67 -18.79
CA ALA A 276 -6.38 -17.12 -18.91
C ALA A 276 -6.02 -17.87 -17.62
N SER A 277 -5.04 -17.37 -16.85
CA SER A 277 -4.61 -17.96 -15.59
C SER A 277 -5.73 -17.97 -14.56
N TYR A 278 -6.44 -16.84 -14.42
CA TYR A 278 -7.58 -16.74 -13.51
C TYR A 278 -8.71 -17.71 -13.92
N GLN A 279 -9.03 -17.79 -15.22
CA GLN A 279 -10.08 -18.68 -15.72
C GLN A 279 -9.74 -20.16 -15.44
N VAL A 280 -8.49 -20.54 -15.62
CA VAL A 280 -8.00 -21.90 -15.29
C VAL A 280 -8.15 -22.17 -13.79
N LEU A 281 -7.67 -21.26 -12.93
CA LEU A 281 -7.78 -21.42 -11.47
C LEU A 281 -9.25 -21.52 -11.02
N LYS A 282 -10.11 -20.67 -11.57
CA LYS A 282 -11.55 -20.68 -11.29
C LYS A 282 -12.19 -22.01 -11.68
N SER A 283 -11.86 -22.54 -12.86
CA SER A 283 -12.40 -23.82 -13.33
C SER A 283 -11.95 -24.99 -12.45
N LEU A 284 -10.71 -24.95 -11.97
CA LEU A 284 -10.17 -25.99 -11.06
C LEU A 284 -10.84 -25.91 -9.66
N ALA A 285 -11.03 -24.70 -9.10
CA ALA A 285 -11.70 -24.52 -7.82
C ALA A 285 -13.16 -25.00 -7.87
N THR A 286 -13.91 -24.65 -8.92
CA THR A 286 -15.32 -25.05 -9.07
C THR A 286 -15.49 -26.56 -9.34
N SER A 287 -14.48 -27.23 -9.89
CA SER A 287 -14.50 -28.70 -10.08
C SER A 287 -14.27 -29.46 -8.77
N SER A 288 -13.56 -28.89 -7.81
CA SER A 288 -13.32 -29.50 -6.49
C SER A 288 -14.53 -29.40 -5.54
N GLU A 289 -15.40 -28.40 -5.73
CA GLU A 289 -16.64 -28.25 -4.92
C GLU A 289 -17.77 -29.21 -5.35
N LYS A 290 -17.64 -29.88 -6.50
CA LYS A 290 -18.66 -30.80 -7.03
C LYS A 290 -18.41 -32.28 -6.71
N LYS A 291 -17.36 -32.60 -5.98
CA LYS A 291 -17.05 -33.94 -5.46
C LYS A 291 -17.22 -34.00 -3.94
#